data_cb9cb7c3755f31440c105de6cf4f98a2
#
_entry.id   cb9cb7c3755f31440c105de6cf4f98a2
#
_cell.length_a   1.000
_cell.length_b   1.000
_cell.length_c   1.000
_cell.angle_alpha   90.00
_cell.angle_beta   90.00
_cell.angle_gamma   90.00
#
_symmetry.space_group_name_H-M   'P 1'
#
loop_
_entity.id
_entity.type
_entity.pdbx_description
1 polymer ?
#
loop_
_entity_poly.entity_id
_entity_poly.type
_entity_poly.pdbx_seq_one_letter_code
_entity_poly.pdbx_strand_id
1 'polypeptide(L)'
;MADELPDGLVVADETGRVVVFNRAAARLTTVPAEEAIGKYVFDVLPFRDVDGRDWWVFADPYHGLATRTRHPERGLSLTDGTELLVSVGYVRDGRGGPVRRLVITLRGTQQRARLERSRAELVSTVAHELRSPLTSVKGFTATLLAKWSRFTDDQKRVMLETVNADADRVTRLITELLDVSRIESGRMEVHRQLVDVPDRARKIIAGRVAAGEPEDKFRLQAPHDLPETWLDADKIDQILSNLVENAVRHGAGIVTVVVEGVRVGGDQPDAIAVYVRDQGEGIAPEVAPRVFRQFWRGKRRGGTGLGLYIVKGLVEAQGGTITVGRAPGGGAEFRFILPAGAPIA
;
A
#
# COMPACT_ATOMS: atom_id res chain seq x y z
N MET A 1 12.37 -9.92 -25.39
CA MET A 1 11.90 -10.91 -24.38
C MET A 1 12.77 -10.92 -23.12
N ALA A 2 14.12 -11.08 -23.18
CA ALA A 2 14.95 -11.03 -21.95
C ALA A 2 14.95 -9.66 -21.27
N ASP A 3 14.87 -8.56 -22.04
CA ASP A 3 14.87 -7.19 -21.55
C ASP A 3 13.55 -6.73 -20.90
N GLU A 4 12.49 -7.49 -21.08
CA GLU A 4 11.17 -7.22 -20.47
C GLU A 4 11.06 -7.82 -19.06
N LEU A 5 12.00 -8.67 -18.67
CA LEU A 5 12.01 -9.25 -17.32
C LEU A 5 12.40 -8.19 -16.28
N PRO A 6 11.68 -8.12 -15.15
CA PRO A 6 12.00 -7.20 -14.06
C PRO A 6 13.29 -7.56 -13.34
N ASP A 7 13.65 -8.85 -13.33
CA ASP A 7 14.85 -9.39 -12.70
C ASP A 7 16.04 -9.33 -13.66
N GLY A 8 17.24 -9.11 -13.13
CA GLY A 8 18.48 -9.22 -13.90
C GLY A 8 18.70 -10.65 -14.35
N LEU A 9 18.86 -10.85 -15.65
CA LEU A 9 19.20 -12.15 -16.24
C LEU A 9 20.56 -12.07 -16.88
N VAL A 10 21.46 -12.96 -16.45
CA VAL A 10 22.78 -13.17 -17.05
C VAL A 10 22.92 -14.64 -17.42
N VAL A 11 23.33 -14.91 -18.64
CA VAL A 11 23.61 -16.26 -19.11
C VAL A 11 25.05 -16.31 -19.61
N ALA A 12 25.81 -17.26 -19.11
CA ALA A 12 27.14 -17.60 -19.64
C ALA A 12 27.11 -18.94 -20.36
N ASP A 13 27.96 -19.10 -21.39
CA ASP A 13 28.12 -20.31 -22.17
C ASP A 13 28.99 -21.36 -21.44
N GLU A 14 29.31 -22.45 -22.12
CA GLU A 14 30.15 -23.54 -21.64
C GLU A 14 31.61 -23.14 -21.30
N THR A 15 32.05 -22.00 -21.84
CA THR A 15 33.38 -21.43 -21.60
C THR A 15 33.39 -20.38 -20.49
N GLY A 16 32.21 -20.07 -19.92
CA GLY A 16 32.05 -19.05 -18.90
C GLY A 16 31.91 -17.63 -19.44
N ARG A 17 31.75 -17.47 -20.77
CA ARG A 17 31.54 -16.14 -21.36
C ARG A 17 30.09 -15.75 -21.37
N VAL A 18 29.82 -14.51 -21.04
CA VAL A 18 28.47 -13.94 -21.00
C VAL A 18 27.90 -13.84 -22.42
N VAL A 19 26.75 -14.49 -22.65
CA VAL A 19 26.03 -14.48 -23.94
C VAL A 19 24.68 -13.74 -23.85
N VAL A 20 24.14 -13.57 -22.62
CA VAL A 20 22.95 -12.76 -22.36
C VAL A 20 23.21 -11.89 -21.13
N PHE A 21 22.91 -10.61 -21.25
CA PHE A 21 22.98 -9.65 -20.17
C PHE A 21 21.83 -8.64 -20.37
N ASN A 22 20.71 -8.82 -19.65
CA ASN A 22 19.53 -8.01 -19.91
C ASN A 22 19.62 -6.61 -19.28
N ARG A 23 18.70 -5.73 -19.67
CA ARG A 23 18.62 -4.36 -19.19
C ARG A 23 18.50 -4.25 -17.67
N ALA A 24 17.83 -5.21 -17.02
CA ALA A 24 17.70 -5.24 -15.56
C ALA A 24 19.03 -5.60 -14.88
N ALA A 25 19.81 -6.53 -15.44
CA ALA A 25 21.15 -6.84 -14.96
C ALA A 25 22.07 -5.62 -15.07
N ALA A 26 22.04 -4.90 -16.19
CA ALA A 26 22.83 -3.68 -16.37
C ALA A 26 22.48 -2.60 -15.32
N ARG A 27 21.21 -2.42 -15.00
CA ARG A 27 20.78 -1.47 -13.96
C ARG A 27 21.20 -1.87 -12.55
N LEU A 28 21.15 -3.18 -12.26
CA LEU A 28 21.46 -3.70 -10.91
C LEU A 28 22.95 -3.73 -10.62
N THR A 29 23.78 -3.98 -11.64
CA THR A 29 25.24 -4.11 -11.50
C THR A 29 26.00 -2.87 -11.92
N THR A 30 25.32 -1.87 -12.50
CA THR A 30 25.93 -0.68 -13.12
C THR A 30 26.89 -0.97 -14.28
N VAL A 31 26.95 -2.22 -14.77
CA VAL A 31 27.77 -2.66 -15.90
C VAL A 31 26.93 -2.55 -17.19
N PRO A 32 27.39 -1.82 -18.22
CA PRO A 32 26.73 -1.79 -19.51
C PRO A 32 26.68 -3.19 -20.17
N ALA A 33 25.54 -3.53 -20.80
CA ALA A 33 25.40 -4.84 -21.44
C ALA A 33 26.46 -5.10 -22.52
N GLU A 34 26.82 -4.05 -23.29
CA GLU A 34 27.84 -4.09 -24.34
C GLU A 34 29.24 -4.45 -23.78
N GLU A 35 29.52 -4.04 -22.56
CA GLU A 35 30.77 -4.34 -21.88
C GLU A 35 30.78 -5.74 -21.23
N ALA A 36 29.63 -6.26 -20.88
CA ALA A 36 29.48 -7.56 -20.23
C ALA A 36 29.55 -8.73 -21.22
N ILE A 37 28.90 -8.58 -22.39
CA ILE A 37 28.83 -9.65 -23.40
C ILE A 37 30.23 -10.03 -23.91
N GLY A 38 30.51 -11.33 -23.95
CA GLY A 38 31.77 -11.90 -24.38
C GLY A 38 32.87 -11.95 -23.32
N LYS A 39 32.72 -11.23 -22.19
CA LYS A 39 33.66 -11.33 -21.06
C LYS A 39 33.35 -12.53 -20.17
N TYR A 40 34.30 -12.93 -19.35
CA TYR A 40 34.09 -13.99 -18.37
C TYR A 40 33.10 -13.51 -17.29
N VAL A 41 32.10 -14.33 -16.97
CA VAL A 41 31.07 -14.03 -15.99
C VAL A 41 31.65 -13.72 -14.61
N PHE A 42 32.75 -14.30 -14.24
CA PHE A 42 33.45 -14.08 -12.97
C PHE A 42 34.05 -12.69 -12.88
N ASP A 43 34.51 -12.14 -14.01
CA ASP A 43 35.03 -10.75 -14.09
C ASP A 43 33.92 -9.73 -14.11
N VAL A 44 32.81 -10.06 -14.79
CA VAL A 44 31.62 -9.18 -14.89
C VAL A 44 30.84 -9.11 -13.57
N LEU A 45 30.77 -10.25 -12.87
CA LEU A 45 30.03 -10.40 -11.61
C LEU A 45 30.96 -10.96 -10.51
N PRO A 46 31.91 -10.17 -9.99
CA PRO A 46 32.85 -10.59 -8.96
C PRO A 46 32.16 -10.69 -7.60
N PHE A 47 31.35 -11.74 -7.41
CA PHE A 47 30.55 -11.94 -6.22
C PHE A 47 31.40 -12.30 -5.01
N ARG A 48 31.04 -11.67 -3.87
CA ARG A 48 31.57 -11.98 -2.54
C ARG A 48 30.45 -12.43 -1.61
N ASP A 49 30.74 -13.41 -0.76
CA ASP A 49 29.84 -13.85 0.30
C ASP A 49 29.82 -12.88 1.49
N VAL A 50 29.04 -13.21 2.52
CA VAL A 50 28.91 -12.40 3.74
C VAL A 50 30.22 -12.24 4.52
N ASP A 51 31.19 -13.15 4.31
CA ASP A 51 32.53 -13.13 4.91
C ASP A 51 33.56 -12.41 4.01
N GLY A 52 33.12 -11.84 2.88
CA GLY A 52 33.97 -11.15 1.90
C GLY A 52 34.80 -12.08 1.00
N ARG A 53 34.57 -13.41 1.03
CA ARG A 53 35.27 -14.41 0.22
C ARG A 53 34.69 -14.43 -1.19
N ASP A 54 35.55 -14.74 -2.17
CA ASP A 54 35.13 -14.96 -3.55
C ASP A 54 34.16 -16.15 -3.64
N TRP A 55 32.91 -15.84 -4.02
CA TRP A 55 31.86 -16.84 -4.08
C TRP A 55 32.05 -17.84 -5.23
N TRP A 56 32.69 -17.41 -6.33
CA TRP A 56 32.93 -18.27 -7.48
C TRP A 56 33.89 -19.42 -7.19
N VAL A 57 34.86 -19.21 -6.29
CA VAL A 57 35.77 -20.27 -5.81
C VAL A 57 34.98 -21.36 -5.10
N PHE A 58 33.94 -20.96 -4.33
CA PHE A 58 33.08 -21.94 -3.65
C PHE A 58 32.05 -22.56 -4.60
N ALA A 59 31.49 -21.78 -5.52
CA ALA A 59 30.44 -22.23 -6.43
C ALA A 59 30.99 -23.22 -7.48
N ASP A 60 32.18 -22.96 -7.99
CA ASP A 60 32.90 -23.71 -9.04
C ASP A 60 31.94 -24.32 -10.09
N PRO A 61 31.29 -23.51 -10.92
CA PRO A 61 30.18 -23.97 -11.76
C PRO A 61 30.60 -25.00 -12.81
N TYR A 62 31.83 -24.94 -13.29
CA TYR A 62 32.30 -25.76 -14.42
C TYR A 62 33.08 -27.00 -13.99
N HIS A 63 33.75 -27.00 -12.80
CA HIS A 63 34.58 -28.11 -12.31
C HIS A 63 34.04 -28.73 -11.01
N GLY A 64 32.99 -28.13 -10.42
CA GLY A 64 32.38 -28.59 -9.18
C GLY A 64 31.54 -29.87 -9.34
N LEU A 65 30.72 -30.18 -8.33
CA LEU A 65 29.94 -31.43 -8.29
C LEU A 65 29.01 -31.58 -9.51
N ALA A 66 29.21 -32.65 -10.28
CA ALA A 66 28.42 -32.95 -11.47
C ALA A 66 26.90 -33.10 -11.21
N THR A 67 26.52 -33.44 -9.99
CA THR A 67 25.12 -33.60 -9.57
C THR A 67 24.44 -32.28 -9.21
N ARG A 68 25.20 -31.19 -9.08
CA ARG A 68 24.64 -29.89 -8.72
C ARG A 68 23.94 -29.27 -9.92
N THR A 69 22.64 -28.92 -9.75
CA THR A 69 21.83 -28.32 -10.80
C THR A 69 21.53 -26.84 -10.55
N ARG A 70 21.68 -26.37 -9.30
CA ARG A 70 21.46 -24.97 -8.93
C ARG A 70 22.12 -24.60 -7.61
N HIS A 71 22.36 -23.33 -7.42
CA HIS A 71 22.46 -22.69 -6.11
C HIS A 71 21.16 -21.94 -5.81
N PRO A 72 20.56 -22.15 -4.63
CA PRO A 72 19.38 -21.38 -4.20
C PRO A 72 19.74 -19.91 -4.04
N GLU A 73 18.71 -19.06 -4.03
CA GLU A 73 18.85 -17.63 -3.81
C GLU A 73 19.60 -17.33 -2.52
N ARG A 74 20.61 -16.46 -2.61
CA ARG A 74 21.39 -15.95 -1.48
C ARG A 74 21.83 -14.52 -1.71
N GLY A 75 22.08 -13.80 -0.61
CA GLY A 75 22.68 -12.47 -0.64
C GLY A 75 24.17 -12.56 -0.97
N LEU A 76 24.60 -11.88 -2.01
CA LEU A 76 25.99 -11.69 -2.39
C LEU A 76 26.26 -10.22 -2.65
N SER A 77 27.50 -9.77 -2.48
CA SER A 77 27.91 -8.40 -2.78
C SER A 77 28.87 -8.38 -3.98
N LEU A 78 28.78 -7.32 -4.78
CA LEU A 78 29.79 -6.98 -5.75
C LEU A 78 30.94 -6.22 -5.07
N THR A 79 32.08 -6.07 -5.75
CA THR A 79 33.26 -5.37 -5.22
C THR A 79 33.04 -3.88 -4.94
N ASP A 80 32.03 -3.27 -5.55
CA ASP A 80 31.59 -1.90 -5.31
C ASP A 80 30.67 -1.74 -4.08
N GLY A 81 30.37 -2.86 -3.38
CA GLY A 81 29.45 -2.90 -2.23
C GLY A 81 27.98 -3.06 -2.59
N THR A 82 27.63 -3.21 -3.86
CA THR A 82 26.24 -3.46 -4.28
C THR A 82 25.78 -4.85 -3.81
N GLU A 83 24.77 -4.89 -2.94
CA GLU A 83 24.18 -6.14 -2.46
C GLU A 83 23.05 -6.61 -3.38
N LEU A 84 23.13 -7.88 -3.79
CA LEU A 84 22.16 -8.53 -4.68
C LEU A 84 21.71 -9.88 -4.10
N LEU A 85 20.45 -10.22 -4.36
CA LEU A 85 19.98 -11.60 -4.23
C LEU A 85 20.28 -12.32 -5.54
N VAL A 86 21.07 -13.38 -5.45
CA VAL A 86 21.58 -14.11 -6.60
C VAL A 86 21.12 -15.56 -6.52
N SER A 87 20.52 -16.07 -7.60
CA SER A 87 20.34 -17.50 -7.79
C SER A 87 21.03 -17.95 -9.07
N VAL A 88 21.57 -19.17 -9.06
CA VAL A 88 22.33 -19.70 -10.19
C VAL A 88 21.82 -21.08 -10.56
N GLY A 89 21.46 -21.26 -11.82
CA GLY A 89 21.05 -22.52 -12.43
C GLY A 89 22.09 -23.05 -13.41
N TYR A 90 22.28 -24.37 -13.45
CA TYR A 90 23.19 -25.06 -14.33
C TYR A 90 22.42 -25.85 -15.39
N VAL A 91 22.53 -25.48 -16.64
CA VAL A 91 22.01 -26.24 -17.78
C VAL A 91 23.15 -27.19 -18.24
N ARG A 92 22.95 -28.50 -18.13
CA ARG A 92 23.94 -29.51 -18.42
C ARG A 92 23.58 -30.37 -19.65
N ASP A 93 24.57 -30.99 -20.21
CA ASP A 93 24.42 -31.96 -21.30
C ASP A 93 24.07 -33.33 -20.70
N GLY A 94 22.80 -33.56 -20.40
CA GLY A 94 22.33 -34.75 -19.73
C GLY A 94 22.62 -34.77 -18.21
N ARG A 95 22.28 -35.90 -17.57
CA ARG A 95 22.41 -36.07 -16.12
C ARG A 95 23.89 -36.27 -15.75
N GLY A 96 24.48 -35.30 -15.05
CA GLY A 96 25.89 -35.34 -14.64
C GLY A 96 26.88 -34.90 -15.72
N GLY A 97 26.40 -34.45 -16.89
CA GLY A 97 27.24 -33.96 -17.98
C GLY A 97 27.83 -32.56 -17.73
N PRO A 98 28.68 -32.08 -18.66
CA PRO A 98 29.28 -30.74 -18.55
C PRO A 98 28.23 -29.64 -18.57
N VAL A 99 28.54 -28.50 -17.94
CA VAL A 99 27.68 -27.32 -17.95
C VAL A 99 27.72 -26.67 -19.33
N ARG A 100 26.58 -26.61 -19.99
CA ARG A 100 26.41 -25.93 -21.30
C ARG A 100 26.06 -24.45 -21.12
N ARG A 101 25.30 -24.14 -20.09
CA ARG A 101 24.93 -22.75 -19.77
C ARG A 101 24.84 -22.56 -18.27
N LEU A 102 25.28 -21.41 -17.83
CA LEU A 102 25.12 -20.91 -16.49
C LEU A 102 24.06 -19.81 -16.55
N VAL A 103 22.95 -19.98 -15.85
CA VAL A 103 21.86 -19.00 -15.80
C VAL A 103 21.85 -18.36 -14.42
N ILE A 104 22.06 -17.06 -14.38
CA ILE A 104 22.14 -16.26 -13.15
C ILE A 104 20.98 -15.30 -13.14
N THR A 105 20.20 -15.29 -12.06
CA THR A 105 19.18 -14.26 -11.81
C THR A 105 19.63 -13.36 -10.69
N LEU A 106 19.44 -12.05 -10.91
CA LEU A 106 19.84 -10.97 -10.01
C LEU A 106 18.61 -10.21 -9.56
N ARG A 107 18.47 -10.00 -8.25
CA ARG A 107 17.43 -9.14 -7.65
C ARG A 107 18.08 -8.14 -6.71
N GLY A 108 17.59 -6.91 -6.73
CA GLY A 108 18.05 -5.92 -5.78
C GLY A 108 17.54 -6.22 -4.36
N THR A 109 18.44 -6.18 -3.38
CA THR A 109 18.07 -6.32 -1.95
C THR A 109 17.22 -5.14 -1.46
N GLN A 110 17.25 -4.00 -2.16
CA GLN A 110 16.56 -2.78 -1.76
C GLN A 110 15.04 -2.94 -1.64
N GLN A 111 14.39 -3.76 -2.47
CA GLN A 111 12.94 -4.00 -2.35
C GLN A 111 12.60 -4.77 -1.08
N ARG A 112 13.37 -5.81 -0.76
CA ARG A 112 13.19 -6.59 0.47
C ARG A 112 13.49 -5.77 1.71
N ALA A 113 14.60 -5.03 1.71
CA ALA A 113 14.97 -4.14 2.80
C ALA A 113 13.95 -3.01 2.99
N ARG A 114 13.36 -2.48 1.91
CA ARG A 114 12.25 -1.52 1.99
C ARG A 114 11.01 -2.14 2.61
N LEU A 115 10.64 -3.36 2.20
CA LEU A 115 9.49 -4.08 2.73
C LEU A 115 9.66 -4.40 4.22
N GLU A 116 10.85 -4.87 4.62
CA GLU A 116 11.19 -5.16 6.01
C GLU A 116 11.20 -3.90 6.88
N ARG A 117 11.75 -2.79 6.38
CA ARG A 117 11.70 -1.49 7.04
C ARG A 117 10.27 -0.97 7.17
N SER A 118 9.47 -1.05 6.10
CA SER A 118 8.06 -0.65 6.12
C SER A 118 7.27 -1.45 7.16
N ARG A 119 7.51 -2.76 7.27
CA ARG A 119 6.90 -3.61 8.32
C ARG A 119 7.35 -3.23 9.73
N ALA A 120 8.63 -2.95 9.92
CA ALA A 120 9.16 -2.52 11.22
C ALA A 120 8.60 -1.14 11.62
N GLU A 121 8.52 -0.21 10.69
CA GLU A 121 7.88 1.10 10.89
C GLU A 121 6.39 0.96 11.23
N LEU A 122 5.68 0.05 10.54
CA LEU A 122 4.29 -0.27 10.83
C LEU A 122 4.12 -0.73 12.28
N VAL A 123 4.87 -1.74 12.71
CA VAL A 123 4.79 -2.28 14.08
C VAL A 123 5.12 -1.21 15.11
N SER A 124 6.15 -0.41 14.89
CA SER A 124 6.57 0.66 15.80
C SER A 124 5.50 1.76 15.93
N THR A 125 4.93 2.18 14.79
CA THR A 125 3.90 3.22 14.76
C THR A 125 2.62 2.74 15.45
N VAL A 126 2.19 1.51 15.14
CA VAL A 126 1.03 0.87 15.79
C VAL A 126 1.20 0.81 17.30
N ALA A 127 2.35 0.33 17.76
CA ALA A 127 2.64 0.24 19.21
C ALA A 127 2.56 1.62 19.89
N HIS A 128 3.04 2.67 19.21
CA HIS A 128 2.96 4.04 19.74
C HIS A 128 1.52 4.55 19.78
N GLU A 129 0.74 4.36 18.71
CA GLU A 129 -0.65 4.81 18.60
C GLU A 129 -1.60 4.07 19.55
N LEU A 130 -1.31 2.82 19.88
CA LEU A 130 -2.06 2.05 20.89
C LEU A 130 -1.67 2.44 22.32
N ARG A 131 -0.39 2.72 22.57
CA ARG A 131 0.09 3.02 23.93
C ARG A 131 -0.56 4.28 24.50
N SER A 132 -0.74 5.32 23.71
CA SER A 132 -1.30 6.60 24.15
C SER A 132 -2.71 6.45 24.74
N PRO A 133 -3.73 5.95 23.98
CA PRO A 133 -5.08 5.79 24.49
C PRO A 133 -5.16 4.77 25.64
N LEU A 134 -4.40 3.66 25.57
CA LEU A 134 -4.38 2.68 26.67
C LEU A 134 -3.80 3.26 27.96
N THR A 135 -2.81 4.15 27.88
CA THR A 135 -2.28 4.85 29.05
C THR A 135 -3.32 5.78 29.67
N SER A 136 -4.08 6.49 28.83
CA SER A 136 -5.18 7.37 29.25
C SER A 136 -6.31 6.56 29.92
N VAL A 137 -6.79 5.49 29.26
CA VAL A 137 -7.80 4.57 29.83
C VAL A 137 -7.36 4.06 31.19
N LYS A 138 -6.13 3.51 31.28
CA LYS A 138 -5.57 2.99 32.54
C LYS A 138 -5.44 4.07 33.60
N GLY A 139 -5.00 5.27 33.25
CA GLY A 139 -4.79 6.39 34.15
C GLY A 139 -6.11 6.89 34.75
N PHE A 140 -7.12 7.13 33.94
CA PHE A 140 -8.43 7.59 34.40
C PHE A 140 -9.17 6.53 35.21
N THR A 141 -9.16 5.27 34.77
CA THR A 141 -9.79 4.17 35.54
C THR A 141 -9.11 3.97 36.87
N ALA A 142 -7.78 3.96 36.94
CA ALA A 142 -7.05 3.85 38.19
C ALA A 142 -7.33 5.04 39.13
N THR A 143 -7.42 6.25 38.61
CA THR A 143 -7.74 7.46 39.35
C THR A 143 -9.16 7.42 39.91
N LEU A 144 -10.14 7.03 39.09
CA LEU A 144 -11.52 6.83 39.55
C LEU A 144 -11.64 5.79 40.65
N LEU A 145 -11.01 4.63 40.45
CA LEU A 145 -11.01 3.55 41.48
C LEU A 145 -10.37 3.97 42.82
N ALA A 146 -9.26 4.71 42.74
CA ALA A 146 -8.54 5.10 43.98
C ALA A 146 -9.19 6.28 44.72
N LYS A 147 -9.93 7.15 44.02
CA LYS A 147 -10.37 8.42 44.57
C LYS A 147 -11.82 8.75 44.20
N TRP A 148 -12.70 7.76 44.03
CA TRP A 148 -14.08 7.90 43.57
C TRP A 148 -14.88 8.96 44.32
N SER A 149 -14.76 8.96 45.66
CA SER A 149 -15.48 9.88 46.57
C SER A 149 -14.96 11.31 46.54
N ARG A 150 -13.81 11.58 45.90
CA ARG A 150 -13.21 12.91 45.81
C ARG A 150 -13.68 13.70 44.57
N PHE A 151 -14.34 13.04 43.63
CA PHE A 151 -14.78 13.66 42.39
C PHE A 151 -16.27 13.91 42.40
N THR A 152 -16.67 15.02 41.82
CA THR A 152 -18.09 15.31 41.51
C THR A 152 -18.57 14.38 40.41
N ASP A 153 -19.90 14.24 40.27
CA ASP A 153 -20.46 13.36 39.23
C ASP A 153 -20.14 13.87 37.84
N ASP A 154 -20.05 15.18 37.62
CA ASP A 154 -19.63 15.78 36.34
C ASP A 154 -18.15 15.41 36.02
N GLN A 155 -17.26 15.47 37.03
CA GLN A 155 -15.87 15.09 36.83
C GLN A 155 -15.72 13.59 36.50
N LYS A 156 -16.47 12.72 37.19
CA LYS A 156 -16.53 11.30 36.87
C LYS A 156 -17.02 11.05 35.45
N ARG A 157 -18.08 11.78 35.05
CA ARG A 157 -18.66 11.69 33.70
C ARG A 157 -17.62 12.02 32.64
N VAL A 158 -16.93 13.16 32.76
CA VAL A 158 -15.88 13.58 31.80
C VAL A 158 -14.76 12.53 31.73
N MET A 159 -14.33 11.96 32.87
CA MET A 159 -13.31 10.91 32.88
C MET A 159 -13.79 9.64 32.16
N LEU A 160 -15.03 9.22 32.41
CA LEU A 160 -15.62 8.04 31.75
C LEU A 160 -15.85 8.25 30.27
N GLU A 161 -16.29 9.43 29.84
CA GLU A 161 -16.42 9.81 28.44
C GLU A 161 -15.08 9.77 27.73
N THR A 162 -14.00 10.25 28.40
CA THR A 162 -12.64 10.16 27.86
C THR A 162 -12.19 8.70 27.72
N VAL A 163 -12.43 7.86 28.73
CA VAL A 163 -12.12 6.43 28.68
C VAL A 163 -12.85 5.75 27.53
N ASN A 164 -14.15 6.04 27.37
CA ASN A 164 -14.93 5.46 26.28
C ASN A 164 -14.42 5.91 24.89
N ALA A 165 -14.14 7.21 24.72
CA ALA A 165 -13.59 7.73 23.48
C ALA A 165 -12.23 7.12 23.10
N ASP A 166 -11.35 6.90 24.10
CA ASP A 166 -10.05 6.25 23.90
C ASP A 166 -10.19 4.74 23.60
N ALA A 167 -11.16 4.05 24.21
CA ALA A 167 -11.47 2.66 23.90
C ALA A 167 -12.01 2.50 22.46
N ASP A 168 -12.91 3.39 22.03
CA ASP A 168 -13.40 3.44 20.65
C ASP A 168 -12.27 3.71 19.64
N ARG A 169 -11.31 4.57 20.02
CA ARG A 169 -10.12 4.84 19.20
C ARG A 169 -9.25 3.59 19.04
N VAL A 170 -9.04 2.81 20.12
CA VAL A 170 -8.29 1.54 20.06
C VAL A 170 -9.00 0.53 19.16
N THR A 171 -10.31 0.38 19.30
CA THR A 171 -11.12 -0.53 18.47
C THR A 171 -11.01 -0.18 17.00
N ARG A 172 -11.11 1.10 16.64
CA ARG A 172 -10.95 1.61 15.29
C ARG A 172 -9.57 1.32 14.73
N LEU A 173 -8.50 1.55 15.51
CA LEU A 173 -7.14 1.23 15.12
C LEU A 173 -6.95 -0.26 14.80
N ILE A 174 -7.51 -1.15 15.62
CA ILE A 174 -7.44 -2.60 15.38
C ILE A 174 -8.14 -2.96 14.07
N THR A 175 -9.32 -2.42 13.82
CA THR A 175 -10.08 -2.66 12.58
C THR A 175 -9.29 -2.17 11.36
N GLU A 176 -8.73 -0.95 11.42
CA GLU A 176 -7.90 -0.39 10.35
C GLU A 176 -6.66 -1.26 10.05
N LEU A 177 -6.03 -1.83 11.09
CA LEU A 177 -4.89 -2.73 10.91
C LEU A 177 -5.27 -4.05 10.25
N LEU A 178 -6.42 -4.61 10.60
CA LEU A 178 -6.94 -5.81 9.95
C LEU A 178 -7.23 -5.54 8.47
N ASP A 179 -7.79 -4.38 8.14
CA ASP A 179 -8.03 -3.98 6.74
C ASP A 179 -6.71 -3.81 5.97
N VAL A 180 -5.71 -3.15 6.56
CA VAL A 180 -4.36 -3.03 5.95
C VAL A 180 -3.78 -4.42 5.68
N SER A 181 -3.86 -5.34 6.65
CA SER A 181 -3.37 -6.72 6.48
C SER A 181 -4.08 -7.47 5.34
N ARG A 182 -5.41 -7.30 5.20
CA ARG A 182 -6.18 -7.91 4.12
C ARG A 182 -5.83 -7.32 2.75
N ILE A 183 -5.65 -6.01 2.68
CA ILE A 183 -5.23 -5.30 1.45
C ILE A 183 -3.84 -5.79 1.02
N GLU A 184 -2.85 -5.80 1.93
CA GLU A 184 -1.47 -6.21 1.61
C GLU A 184 -1.34 -7.67 1.19
N SER A 185 -2.16 -8.55 1.77
CA SER A 185 -2.16 -9.97 1.42
C SER A 185 -2.96 -10.29 0.17
N GLY A 186 -3.64 -9.32 -0.45
CA GLY A 186 -4.55 -9.55 -1.57
C GLY A 186 -5.78 -10.40 -1.21
N ARG A 187 -6.12 -10.50 0.09
CA ARG A 187 -7.24 -11.29 0.61
C ARG A 187 -8.48 -10.46 0.92
N MET A 188 -8.58 -9.27 0.32
CA MET A 188 -9.77 -8.44 0.48
C MET A 188 -10.92 -9.07 -0.32
N GLU A 189 -11.85 -9.68 0.39
CA GLU A 189 -13.08 -10.21 -0.21
C GLU A 189 -14.08 -9.07 -0.45
N VAL A 190 -14.76 -9.11 -1.59
CA VAL A 190 -15.75 -8.12 -2.03
C VAL A 190 -17.07 -8.84 -2.28
N HIS A 191 -18.07 -8.51 -1.49
CA HIS A 191 -19.43 -9.07 -1.61
C HIS A 191 -20.31 -8.11 -2.42
N ARG A 192 -20.33 -8.31 -3.74
CA ARG A 192 -21.04 -7.42 -4.65
C ARG A 192 -22.55 -7.62 -4.57
N GLN A 193 -23.24 -6.50 -4.40
CA GLN A 193 -24.70 -6.39 -4.44
C GLN A 193 -25.10 -5.10 -5.14
N LEU A 194 -26.37 -4.96 -5.50
CA LEU A 194 -26.87 -3.70 -6.05
C LEU A 194 -26.82 -2.61 -4.97
N VAL A 195 -26.11 -1.50 -5.21
CA VAL A 195 -25.89 -0.44 -4.24
C VAL A 195 -26.31 0.92 -4.82
N ASP A 196 -27.17 1.61 -4.10
CA ASP A 196 -27.49 3.02 -4.32
C ASP A 196 -26.46 3.89 -3.58
N VAL A 197 -25.44 4.35 -4.30
CA VAL A 197 -24.33 5.12 -3.72
C VAL A 197 -24.78 6.49 -3.20
N PRO A 198 -25.68 7.24 -3.87
CA PRO A 198 -26.31 8.44 -3.29
C PRO A 198 -27.01 8.20 -1.96
N ASP A 199 -27.76 7.10 -1.81
CA ASP A 199 -28.43 6.77 -0.57
C ASP A 199 -27.43 6.47 0.56
N ARG A 200 -26.34 5.77 0.26
CA ARG A 200 -25.24 5.54 1.21
C ARG A 200 -24.60 6.85 1.65
N ALA A 201 -24.31 7.77 0.72
CA ALA A 201 -23.76 9.08 1.04
C ALA A 201 -24.72 9.90 1.93
N ARG A 202 -26.02 9.84 1.65
CA ARG A 202 -27.06 10.52 2.46
C ARG A 202 -27.08 9.97 3.89
N LYS A 203 -27.03 8.65 4.07
CA LYS A 203 -26.99 8.01 5.40
C LYS A 203 -25.76 8.41 6.20
N ILE A 204 -24.59 8.48 5.55
CA ILE A 204 -23.36 8.90 6.22
C ILE A 204 -23.42 10.37 6.64
N ILE A 205 -23.92 11.25 5.78
CA ILE A 205 -24.13 12.67 6.13
C ILE A 205 -25.11 12.78 7.30
N ALA A 206 -26.24 12.09 7.25
CA ALA A 206 -27.23 12.10 8.33
C ALA A 206 -26.63 11.61 9.67
N GLY A 207 -25.78 10.58 9.64
CA GLY A 207 -25.05 10.12 10.81
C GLY A 207 -24.12 11.19 11.40
N ARG A 208 -23.46 11.99 10.56
CA ARG A 208 -22.61 13.11 11.02
C ARG A 208 -23.44 14.25 11.66
N VAL A 209 -24.60 14.57 11.08
CA VAL A 209 -25.52 15.56 11.62
C VAL A 209 -26.06 15.08 12.98
N ALA A 210 -26.44 13.82 13.09
CA ALA A 210 -26.87 13.22 14.35
C ALA A 210 -25.78 13.22 15.43
N ALA A 211 -24.50 13.19 15.02
CA ALA A 211 -23.34 13.29 15.92
C ALA A 211 -22.98 14.74 16.29
N GLY A 212 -23.76 15.74 15.85
CA GLY A 212 -23.64 17.15 16.25
C GLY A 212 -22.97 18.07 15.23
N GLU A 213 -22.64 17.59 14.01
CA GLU A 213 -22.18 18.48 12.95
C GLU A 213 -23.39 19.28 12.37
N PRO A 214 -23.22 20.57 12.02
CA PRO A 214 -24.28 21.34 11.41
C PRO A 214 -24.71 20.77 10.06
N GLU A 215 -26.04 20.73 9.81
CA GLU A 215 -26.57 20.16 8.55
C GLU A 215 -26.15 20.98 7.32
N ASP A 216 -26.05 22.28 7.44
CA ASP A 216 -25.63 23.20 6.37
C ASP A 216 -24.16 23.04 5.96
N LYS A 217 -23.37 22.31 6.77
CA LYS A 217 -22.00 21.93 6.45
C LYS A 217 -21.91 20.91 5.34
N PHE A 218 -22.99 20.22 4.99
CA PHE A 218 -22.99 19.13 4.02
C PHE A 218 -23.86 19.43 2.81
N ARG A 219 -23.39 19.03 1.62
CA ARG A 219 -24.17 19.05 0.39
C ARG A 219 -24.00 17.73 -0.34
N LEU A 220 -25.12 17.14 -0.77
CA LEU A 220 -25.13 15.98 -1.66
C LEU A 220 -25.68 16.37 -3.02
N GLN A 221 -24.98 16.06 -4.08
CA GLN A 221 -25.36 16.30 -5.46
C GLN A 221 -25.31 14.97 -6.21
N ALA A 222 -26.45 14.50 -6.67
CA ALA A 222 -26.54 13.27 -7.44
C ALA A 222 -27.73 13.38 -8.43
N PRO A 223 -27.55 13.05 -9.71
CA PRO A 223 -28.65 12.95 -10.66
C PRO A 223 -29.52 11.73 -10.35
N HIS A 224 -30.71 11.67 -10.96
CA HIS A 224 -31.65 10.55 -10.77
C HIS A 224 -31.33 9.34 -11.64
N ASP A 225 -30.59 9.51 -12.73
CA ASP A 225 -30.30 8.53 -13.79
C ASP A 225 -28.86 7.99 -13.73
N LEU A 226 -28.45 7.51 -12.56
CA LEU A 226 -27.18 6.85 -12.42
C LEU A 226 -27.24 5.41 -12.92
N PRO A 227 -26.14 4.89 -13.50
CA PRO A 227 -26.07 3.49 -13.88
C PRO A 227 -26.13 2.57 -12.64
N GLU A 228 -26.73 1.38 -12.80
CA GLU A 228 -26.72 0.35 -11.75
C GLU A 228 -25.29 -0.04 -11.37
N THR A 229 -25.04 -0.11 -10.07
CA THR A 229 -23.70 -0.44 -9.53
C THR A 229 -23.76 -1.66 -8.63
N TRP A 230 -22.95 -2.68 -8.98
CA TRP A 230 -22.78 -3.91 -8.21
C TRP A 230 -21.51 -3.81 -7.37
N LEU A 231 -21.64 -3.39 -6.13
CA LEU A 231 -20.55 -3.03 -5.23
C LEU A 231 -20.73 -3.71 -3.87
N ASP A 232 -19.71 -3.68 -3.04
CA ASP A 232 -19.81 -4.06 -1.64
C ASP A 232 -20.25 -2.84 -0.82
N ALA A 233 -21.46 -2.92 -0.28
CA ALA A 233 -22.10 -1.81 0.43
C ALA A 233 -21.30 -1.36 1.67
N ASP A 234 -20.74 -2.31 2.44
CA ASP A 234 -19.98 -2.02 3.65
C ASP A 234 -18.66 -1.32 3.30
N LYS A 235 -18.03 -1.71 2.19
CA LYS A 235 -16.82 -1.06 1.69
C LYS A 235 -17.11 0.35 1.17
N ILE A 236 -18.25 0.56 0.51
CA ILE A 236 -18.69 1.91 0.08
C ILE A 236 -18.92 2.81 1.29
N ASP A 237 -19.62 2.30 2.31
CA ASP A 237 -19.84 3.05 3.56
C ASP A 237 -18.51 3.43 4.21
N GLN A 238 -17.55 2.52 4.24
CA GLN A 238 -16.23 2.76 4.81
C GLN A 238 -15.42 3.79 4.00
N ILE A 239 -15.45 3.71 2.65
CA ILE A 239 -14.82 4.70 1.77
C ILE A 239 -15.41 6.09 2.01
N LEU A 240 -16.73 6.21 1.93
CA LEU A 240 -17.41 7.48 2.10
C LEU A 240 -17.22 8.07 3.50
N SER A 241 -17.34 7.24 4.55
CA SER A 241 -17.12 7.68 5.94
C SER A 241 -15.71 8.23 6.14
N ASN A 242 -14.69 7.53 5.65
CA ASN A 242 -13.31 7.99 5.75
C ASN A 242 -13.07 9.30 5.00
N LEU A 243 -13.63 9.45 3.79
CA LEU A 243 -13.42 10.67 2.99
C LEU A 243 -14.19 11.86 3.58
N VAL A 244 -15.44 11.65 4.02
CA VAL A 244 -16.24 12.69 4.67
C VAL A 244 -15.62 13.09 6.01
N GLU A 245 -15.14 12.13 6.81
CA GLU A 245 -14.43 12.44 8.05
C GLU A 245 -13.15 13.25 7.80
N ASN A 246 -12.39 12.91 6.77
CA ASN A 246 -11.20 13.67 6.38
C ASN A 246 -11.57 15.11 5.97
N ALA A 247 -12.63 15.31 5.20
CA ALA A 247 -13.10 16.62 4.78
C ALA A 247 -13.57 17.46 5.98
N VAL A 248 -14.26 16.87 6.96
CA VAL A 248 -14.67 17.55 8.20
C VAL A 248 -13.49 17.92 9.08
N ARG A 249 -12.52 17.02 9.21
CA ARG A 249 -11.38 17.16 10.14
C ARG A 249 -10.25 18.04 9.59
N HIS A 250 -9.91 17.89 8.33
CA HIS A 250 -8.75 18.52 7.69
C HIS A 250 -9.12 19.66 6.76
N GLY A 251 -10.32 19.64 6.20
CA GLY A 251 -10.88 20.67 5.36
C GLY A 251 -11.42 21.86 6.15
N ALA A 252 -12.16 22.71 5.46
CA ALA A 252 -12.93 23.81 6.02
C ALA A 252 -14.22 24.01 5.20
N GLY A 253 -15.14 24.82 5.70
CA GLY A 253 -16.38 25.19 5.03
C GLY A 253 -17.30 24.02 4.74
N ILE A 254 -17.91 24.03 3.55
CA ILE A 254 -18.91 23.04 3.15
C ILE A 254 -18.23 21.79 2.58
N VAL A 255 -18.63 20.62 3.07
CA VAL A 255 -18.27 19.32 2.51
C VAL A 255 -19.31 18.95 1.45
N THR A 256 -18.88 18.82 0.21
CA THR A 256 -19.75 18.46 -0.91
C THR A 256 -19.43 17.05 -1.39
N VAL A 257 -20.44 16.18 -1.39
CA VAL A 257 -20.38 14.87 -2.03
C VAL A 257 -21.11 14.94 -3.36
N VAL A 258 -20.42 14.61 -4.46
CA VAL A 258 -21.02 14.58 -5.80
C VAL A 258 -20.93 13.16 -6.32
N VAL A 259 -22.03 12.64 -6.86
CA VAL A 259 -22.07 11.34 -7.54
C VAL A 259 -22.55 11.58 -8.97
N GLU A 260 -21.82 11.06 -9.95
CA GLU A 260 -22.20 11.21 -11.36
C GLU A 260 -21.86 9.95 -12.15
N GLY A 261 -22.63 9.67 -13.21
CA GLY A 261 -22.31 8.64 -14.19
C GLY A 261 -21.22 9.13 -15.13
N VAL A 262 -20.18 8.29 -15.34
CA VAL A 262 -19.06 8.59 -16.25
C VAL A 262 -18.85 7.49 -17.26
N ARG A 263 -18.23 7.86 -18.41
CA ARG A 263 -17.85 6.92 -19.47
C ARG A 263 -16.37 6.62 -19.33
N VAL A 264 -16.03 5.35 -19.26
CA VAL A 264 -14.64 4.87 -19.19
C VAL A 264 -14.27 4.09 -20.45
N GLY A 265 -15.18 3.33 -21.04
CA GLY A 265 -14.89 2.53 -22.22
C GLY A 265 -16.04 2.39 -23.24
N GLY A 266 -17.21 3.01 -23.01
CA GLY A 266 -18.41 2.84 -23.87
C GLY A 266 -19.11 4.16 -24.23
N ASP A 267 -20.20 4.05 -25.00
CA ASP A 267 -21.04 5.20 -25.40
C ASP A 267 -22.04 5.62 -24.33
N GLN A 268 -22.38 4.73 -23.40
CA GLN A 268 -23.20 4.99 -22.25
C GLN A 268 -22.34 5.08 -20.98
N PRO A 269 -22.85 5.70 -19.88
CA PRO A 269 -22.15 5.67 -18.61
C PRO A 269 -21.96 4.22 -18.13
N ASP A 270 -20.70 3.78 -18.06
CA ASP A 270 -20.28 2.44 -17.65
C ASP A 270 -19.53 2.43 -16.31
N ALA A 271 -19.48 3.58 -15.65
CA ALA A 271 -18.90 3.76 -14.33
C ALA A 271 -19.60 4.90 -13.58
N ILE A 272 -19.42 4.94 -12.26
CA ILE A 272 -19.75 6.10 -11.43
C ILE A 272 -18.48 6.76 -10.94
N ALA A 273 -18.50 8.08 -10.91
CA ALA A 273 -17.49 8.89 -10.22
C ALA A 273 -18.12 9.51 -8.96
N VAL A 274 -17.39 9.42 -7.86
CA VAL A 274 -17.78 10.05 -6.60
C VAL A 274 -16.69 11.03 -6.20
N TYR A 275 -17.10 12.26 -5.87
CA TYR A 275 -16.20 13.31 -5.43
C TYR A 275 -16.56 13.68 -3.99
N VAL A 276 -15.57 13.79 -3.13
CA VAL A 276 -15.71 14.40 -1.81
C VAL A 276 -14.81 15.63 -1.79
N ARG A 277 -15.41 16.80 -1.62
CA ARG A 277 -14.77 18.12 -1.71
C ARG A 277 -14.90 18.85 -0.40
N ASP A 278 -13.86 19.56 -0.02
CA ASP A 278 -13.88 20.56 1.04
C ASP A 278 -13.47 21.94 0.52
N GLN A 279 -13.51 22.97 1.40
CA GLN A 279 -13.13 24.34 1.08
C GLN A 279 -11.90 24.81 1.90
N GLY A 280 -11.04 23.86 2.33
CA GLY A 280 -9.84 24.16 3.09
C GLY A 280 -8.66 24.62 2.22
N GLU A 281 -7.46 24.47 2.73
CA GLU A 281 -6.22 24.83 2.03
C GLU A 281 -5.94 23.93 0.82
N GLY A 282 -6.55 22.73 0.78
CA GLY A 282 -6.29 21.70 -0.21
C GLY A 282 -5.00 20.93 0.05
N ILE A 283 -4.63 20.13 -0.94
CA ILE A 283 -3.41 19.30 -0.91
C ILE A 283 -2.46 19.77 -2.00
N ALA A 284 -1.23 20.08 -1.62
CA ALA A 284 -0.21 20.53 -2.56
C ALA A 284 0.14 19.40 -3.57
N PRO A 285 0.34 19.70 -4.86
CA PRO A 285 0.62 18.71 -5.89
C PRO A 285 1.81 17.79 -5.57
N GLU A 286 2.83 18.31 -4.90
CA GLU A 286 4.03 17.56 -4.50
C GLU A 286 3.73 16.52 -3.42
N VAL A 287 2.65 16.72 -2.68
CA VAL A 287 2.20 15.85 -1.58
C VAL A 287 1.16 14.83 -2.05
N ALA A 288 0.39 15.15 -3.09
CA ALA A 288 -0.69 14.33 -3.61
C ALA A 288 -0.31 12.84 -3.85
N PRO A 289 0.87 12.48 -4.42
CA PRO A 289 1.26 11.09 -4.61
C PRO A 289 1.54 10.34 -3.30
N ARG A 290 1.66 11.05 -2.18
CA ARG A 290 2.04 10.50 -0.87
C ARG A 290 0.88 10.32 0.07
N VAL A 291 -0.26 11.00 -0.14
CA VAL A 291 -1.40 11.00 0.80
C VAL A 291 -2.02 9.62 1.01
N PHE A 292 -1.89 8.73 0.01
CA PHE A 292 -2.37 7.35 0.07
C PHE A 292 -1.34 6.36 0.64
N ARG A 293 -0.17 6.84 1.13
CA ARG A 293 0.79 5.95 1.79
C ARG A 293 0.37 5.67 3.22
N GLN A 294 0.72 4.50 3.72
CA GLN A 294 0.52 4.14 5.11
C GLN A 294 1.16 5.17 6.05
N PHE A 295 0.45 5.50 7.14
CA PHE A 295 0.87 6.44 8.19
C PHE A 295 1.21 7.84 7.70
N TRP A 296 0.83 8.18 6.47
CA TRP A 296 1.02 9.55 6.01
C TRP A 296 0.12 10.50 6.80
N ARG A 297 0.71 11.55 7.34
CA ARG A 297 0.03 12.61 8.10
C ARG A 297 0.42 13.96 7.55
N GLY A 298 -0.55 14.82 7.37
CA GLY A 298 -0.34 16.22 7.08
C GLY A 298 0.16 17.02 8.31
N LYS A 299 0.22 18.33 8.18
CA LYS A 299 0.68 19.24 9.27
C LYS A 299 -0.22 19.20 10.52
N ARG A 300 -1.51 18.90 10.38
CA ARG A 300 -2.45 18.81 11.51
C ARG A 300 -2.35 17.45 12.19
N ARG A 301 -2.08 17.46 13.50
CA ARG A 301 -2.06 16.25 14.33
C ARG A 301 -3.48 15.68 14.48
N GLY A 302 -3.67 14.41 14.21
CA GLY A 302 -4.92 13.68 14.43
C GLY A 302 -5.14 12.60 13.36
N GLY A 303 -5.61 11.44 13.79
CA GLY A 303 -5.80 10.27 12.94
C GLY A 303 -4.58 9.36 12.86
N THR A 304 -4.82 8.15 12.37
CA THR A 304 -3.85 7.05 12.29
C THR A 304 -2.92 7.17 11.10
N GLY A 305 -3.35 7.89 10.05
CA GLY A 305 -2.70 7.95 8.75
C GLY A 305 -2.94 6.69 7.91
N LEU A 306 -3.88 5.82 8.32
CA LEU A 306 -4.27 4.61 7.59
C LEU A 306 -5.53 4.81 6.74
N GLY A 307 -6.40 5.76 7.10
CA GLY A 307 -7.71 5.91 6.46
C GLY A 307 -7.65 6.06 4.93
N LEU A 308 -6.78 6.94 4.40
CA LEU A 308 -6.65 7.12 2.95
C LEU A 308 -5.99 5.92 2.25
N TYR A 309 -5.05 5.24 2.90
CA TYR A 309 -4.49 3.99 2.39
C TYR A 309 -5.57 2.91 2.27
N ILE A 310 -6.41 2.76 3.30
CA ILE A 310 -7.55 1.83 3.30
C ILE A 310 -8.54 2.21 2.20
N VAL A 311 -8.91 3.48 2.09
CA VAL A 311 -9.80 3.98 1.01
C VAL A 311 -9.27 3.56 -0.35
N LYS A 312 -7.98 3.77 -0.63
CA LYS A 312 -7.37 3.35 -1.89
C LYS A 312 -7.47 1.85 -2.11
N GLY A 313 -7.10 1.03 -1.13
CA GLY A 313 -7.20 -0.42 -1.22
C GLY A 313 -8.62 -0.93 -1.42
N LEU A 314 -9.62 -0.33 -0.75
CA LEU A 314 -11.03 -0.68 -0.91
C LEU A 314 -11.58 -0.32 -2.30
N VAL A 315 -11.19 0.84 -2.84
CA VAL A 315 -11.56 1.26 -4.21
C VAL A 315 -10.94 0.32 -5.24
N GLU A 316 -9.65 0.01 -5.11
CA GLU A 316 -8.92 -0.90 -6.00
C GLU A 316 -9.46 -2.34 -5.93
N ALA A 317 -9.83 -2.84 -4.75
CA ALA A 317 -10.46 -4.15 -4.57
C ALA A 317 -11.80 -4.27 -5.30
N GLN A 318 -12.53 -3.17 -5.46
CA GLN A 318 -13.77 -3.12 -6.23
C GLN A 318 -13.56 -2.89 -7.74
N GLY A 319 -12.30 -2.82 -8.21
CA GLY A 319 -11.95 -2.60 -9.61
C GLY A 319 -11.93 -1.12 -10.02
N GLY A 320 -11.92 -0.22 -9.04
CA GLY A 320 -11.94 1.23 -9.26
C GLY A 320 -10.56 1.88 -9.17
N THR A 321 -10.58 3.21 -9.28
CA THR A 321 -9.40 4.07 -9.11
C THR A 321 -9.74 5.27 -8.23
N ILE A 322 -8.75 5.79 -7.48
CA ILE A 322 -8.90 6.98 -6.68
C ILE A 322 -7.78 7.97 -6.95
N THR A 323 -8.13 9.24 -7.00
CA THR A 323 -7.20 10.36 -7.19
C THR A 323 -7.51 11.47 -6.17
N VAL A 324 -6.55 12.36 -5.98
CA VAL A 324 -6.71 13.57 -5.19
C VAL A 324 -6.26 14.77 -6.00
N GLY A 325 -7.00 15.85 -5.90
CA GLY A 325 -6.74 17.10 -6.58
C GLY A 325 -7.22 18.31 -5.78
N ARG A 326 -7.35 19.43 -6.46
CA ARG A 326 -7.88 20.68 -5.90
C ARG A 326 -9.35 20.81 -6.28
N ALA A 327 -10.19 21.10 -5.30
CA ALA A 327 -11.62 21.34 -5.54
C ALA A 327 -11.85 22.64 -6.31
N PRO A 328 -12.90 22.73 -7.16
CA PRO A 328 -13.36 23.98 -7.70
C PRO A 328 -13.68 24.98 -6.57
N GLY A 329 -13.05 26.14 -6.59
CA GLY A 329 -13.21 27.15 -5.52
C GLY A 329 -12.25 27.01 -4.34
N GLY A 330 -11.31 26.07 -4.37
CA GLY A 330 -10.31 25.81 -3.33
C GLY A 330 -10.63 24.55 -2.53
N GLY A 331 -9.69 24.13 -1.65
CA GLY A 331 -9.81 22.91 -0.86
C GLY A 331 -9.32 21.65 -1.57
N ALA A 332 -9.50 20.50 -0.93
CA ALA A 332 -9.16 19.22 -1.51
C ALA A 332 -10.37 18.57 -2.20
N GLU A 333 -10.08 17.84 -3.27
CA GLU A 333 -11.03 16.98 -3.95
C GLU A 333 -10.47 15.56 -3.98
N PHE A 334 -11.17 14.63 -3.34
CA PHE A 334 -10.94 13.21 -3.52
C PHE A 334 -11.95 12.69 -4.52
N ARG A 335 -11.47 12.08 -5.60
CA ARG A 335 -12.29 11.51 -6.66
C ARG A 335 -12.01 10.03 -6.77
N PHE A 336 -13.02 9.19 -6.65
CA PHE A 336 -12.92 7.79 -6.99
C PHE A 336 -13.92 7.39 -8.05
N ILE A 337 -13.52 6.43 -8.88
CA ILE A 337 -14.33 5.89 -9.98
C ILE A 337 -14.50 4.41 -9.73
N LEU A 338 -15.72 3.93 -9.85
CA LEU A 338 -16.07 2.51 -9.73
C LEU A 338 -16.82 2.04 -10.96
N PRO A 339 -16.56 0.82 -11.45
CA PRO A 339 -17.26 0.27 -12.59
C PRO A 339 -18.75 0.10 -12.29
N ALA A 340 -19.58 0.41 -13.26
CA ALA A 340 -21.01 0.12 -13.25
C ALA A 340 -21.29 -1.20 -13.99
N GLY A 341 -22.48 -1.79 -13.75
CA GLY A 341 -22.92 -3.02 -14.37
C GLY A 341 -22.73 -4.27 -13.48
N ALA A 342 -23.47 -5.32 -13.83
CA ALA A 342 -23.38 -6.60 -13.15
C ALA A 342 -21.98 -7.22 -13.33
N PRO A 343 -21.48 -7.99 -12.33
CA PRO A 343 -20.26 -8.75 -12.50
C PRO A 343 -20.40 -9.72 -13.68
N ILE A 344 -19.42 -9.73 -14.57
CA ILE A 344 -19.32 -10.74 -15.62
C ILE A 344 -19.13 -12.08 -14.89
N ALA A 345 -20.07 -13.01 -15.12
CA ALA A 345 -20.09 -14.33 -14.51
C ALA A 345 -18.89 -15.19 -14.92
#